data_b60b840dbe29bb9b12d4e5be226eca9c
#
_entry.id   b60b840dbe29bb9b12d4e5be226eca9c
#
_cell.length_a   1.000
_cell.length_b   1.000
_cell.length_c   1.000
_cell.angle_alpha   90.00
_cell.angle_beta   90.00
_cell.angle_gamma   90.00
#
_symmetry.space_group_name_H-M   'P 1'
#
loop_
_entity.id
_entity.type
_entity.pdbx_description
1 polymer ?
#
loop_
_entity_poly.entity_id
_entity_poly.type
_entity_poly.pdbx_seq_one_letter_code
_entity_poly.pdbx_strand_id
1 'polypeptide(L)'
;MKETMMGSEPNPAVARLQSDAPRRVATALIVLVLLMVTGKALNTYLGLAYPWIVLPFAAGALLIQRAGIRKWALPALLAVALVGFAAWTGNQFQDATWDGNMYHKPATVALHEGWNPWSAPEFIDWARTRDEPYYARSIWEGNDNNKWVSHYPNLSWLFGAALMDTGFGWESGKALSTVLAFALFLYGISVLTPMLGKRWRAVVGAMLLATAPTLLAQAATNYVDGATYAAVALCVLACLDPQRGRIGNIIAWGSLIVMAGLKFTGALYGALLALPFLLLRRPSWKEILGWAMLGAFVLSHPYLNHLVSGLPIAYPVTGNNKVMENQAEPSMLEGNRAVTLARSLFAHTSNTFTHPGLKLPGAVGPGEVDAAGIPDTRYAGFGPLFSLAFCITALAILAATIKRRERSDQPTRLLLTLIGYLMLLTLVHAAPWWARYVPFLYIAVVLALLGSWRSPSLPARSLSIAGMLVLAVNVGLVMQGVHRYTHQAAVESAADVDAVVKQHWRSDNTLIVQAPQFVGFSAVYHFSKVMEIDSVQYQYVPLGSDSCGIDADRGYWIRLVRVCQRTP
;
A
#
# COMPACT_ATOMS: atom_id res chain seq x y z
N MET A 1 -55.13 -27.38 11.33
CA MET A 1 -54.63 -26.49 10.27
C MET A 1 -53.22 -26.03 10.67
N LYS A 2 -52.19 -26.68 10.14
CA LYS A 2 -50.81 -26.24 10.21
C LYS A 2 -50.44 -25.78 8.81
N GLU A 3 -50.49 -24.49 8.54
CA GLU A 3 -49.90 -23.91 7.32
C GLU A 3 -48.40 -23.94 7.46
N THR A 4 -47.80 -24.82 6.71
CA THR A 4 -46.36 -24.90 6.48
C THR A 4 -45.98 -23.70 5.62
N MET A 5 -45.41 -22.65 6.22
CA MET A 5 -44.69 -21.61 5.46
C MET A 5 -43.47 -22.27 4.78
N MET A 6 -43.66 -22.73 3.55
CA MET A 6 -42.55 -23.02 2.64
C MET A 6 -41.90 -21.68 2.28
N GLY A 7 -40.80 -21.35 2.96
CA GLY A 7 -39.90 -20.30 2.50
C GLY A 7 -39.41 -20.67 1.12
N SER A 8 -39.76 -19.89 0.10
CA SER A 8 -39.29 -20.06 -1.27
C SER A 8 -37.76 -20.00 -1.28
N GLU A 9 -37.12 -21.13 -1.62
CA GLU A 9 -35.69 -21.13 -1.87
C GLU A 9 -35.36 -20.05 -2.93
N PRO A 10 -34.38 -19.20 -2.67
CA PRO A 10 -34.01 -18.14 -3.64
C PRO A 10 -33.61 -18.79 -4.96
N ASN A 11 -34.16 -18.30 -6.06
CA ASN A 11 -33.86 -18.75 -7.41
C ASN A 11 -32.32 -18.87 -7.59
N PRO A 12 -31.81 -20.08 -7.94
CA PRO A 12 -30.35 -20.31 -8.01
C PRO A 12 -29.63 -19.36 -8.97
N ALA A 13 -30.31 -18.79 -9.95
CA ALA A 13 -29.77 -17.76 -10.85
C ALA A 13 -29.59 -16.41 -10.11
N VAL A 14 -30.51 -16.04 -9.21
CA VAL A 14 -30.43 -14.82 -8.38
C VAL A 14 -29.34 -15.00 -7.32
N ALA A 15 -29.24 -16.17 -6.69
CA ALA A 15 -28.17 -16.49 -5.75
C ALA A 15 -26.76 -16.44 -6.40
N ARG A 16 -26.61 -16.91 -7.64
CA ARG A 16 -25.38 -16.81 -8.43
C ARG A 16 -25.04 -15.33 -8.80
N LEU A 17 -26.03 -14.53 -9.19
CA LEU A 17 -25.83 -13.11 -9.51
C LEU A 17 -25.41 -12.31 -8.27
N GLN A 18 -25.97 -12.61 -7.09
CA GLN A 18 -25.58 -11.96 -5.83
C GLN A 18 -24.16 -12.33 -5.37
N SER A 19 -23.68 -13.56 -5.66
CA SER A 19 -22.33 -14.00 -5.31
C SER A 19 -21.24 -13.35 -6.16
N ASP A 20 -21.56 -12.93 -7.40
CA ASP A 20 -20.61 -12.36 -8.36
C ASP A 20 -20.42 -10.84 -8.23
N ALA A 21 -21.34 -10.13 -7.59
CA ALA A 21 -21.28 -8.66 -7.51
C ALA A 21 -19.99 -8.13 -6.82
N PRO A 22 -19.58 -8.60 -5.62
CA PRO A 22 -18.34 -8.13 -4.98
C PRO A 22 -17.11 -8.39 -5.87
N ARG A 23 -17.07 -9.55 -6.54
CA ARG A 23 -16.00 -9.93 -7.44
C ARG A 23 -15.87 -9.00 -8.64
N ARG A 24 -17.00 -8.57 -9.21
CA ARG A 24 -17.01 -7.63 -10.34
C ARG A 24 -16.58 -6.23 -9.90
N VAL A 25 -17.00 -5.76 -8.72
CA VAL A 25 -16.55 -4.47 -8.19
C VAL A 25 -15.03 -4.49 -7.94
N ALA A 26 -14.51 -5.54 -7.32
CA ALA A 26 -13.05 -5.69 -7.13
C ALA A 26 -12.29 -5.68 -8.46
N THR A 27 -12.81 -6.38 -9.47
CA THR A 27 -12.22 -6.38 -10.81
C THR A 27 -12.28 -5.00 -11.45
N ALA A 28 -13.41 -4.30 -11.32
CA ALA A 28 -13.56 -2.95 -11.84
C ALA A 28 -12.59 -1.97 -11.17
N LEU A 29 -12.32 -2.11 -9.87
CA LEU A 29 -11.32 -1.32 -9.15
C LEU A 29 -9.90 -1.54 -9.73
N ILE A 30 -9.48 -2.79 -9.89
CA ILE A 30 -8.16 -3.10 -10.46
C ILE A 30 -8.03 -2.59 -11.90
N VAL A 31 -9.07 -2.81 -12.73
CA VAL A 31 -9.10 -2.32 -14.11
C VAL A 31 -9.05 -0.79 -14.14
N LEU A 32 -9.81 -0.10 -13.27
CA LEU A 32 -9.81 1.36 -13.20
C LEU A 32 -8.43 1.91 -12.81
N VAL A 33 -7.78 1.33 -11.80
CA VAL A 33 -6.39 1.70 -11.42
C VAL A 33 -5.45 1.55 -12.61
N LEU A 34 -5.47 0.40 -13.31
CA LEU A 34 -4.60 0.18 -14.46
C LEU A 34 -4.89 1.13 -15.62
N LEU A 35 -6.17 1.45 -15.87
CA LEU A 35 -6.55 2.40 -16.92
C LEU A 35 -6.12 3.83 -16.59
N MET A 36 -6.26 4.27 -15.35
CA MET A 36 -5.79 5.59 -14.90
C MET A 36 -4.27 5.69 -15.05
N VAL A 37 -3.54 4.69 -14.56
CA VAL A 37 -2.07 4.64 -14.65
C VAL A 37 -1.61 4.58 -16.11
N THR A 38 -2.22 3.72 -16.94
CA THR A 38 -1.88 3.61 -18.38
C THR A 38 -2.19 4.91 -19.11
N GLY A 39 -3.33 5.53 -18.82
CA GLY A 39 -3.71 6.81 -19.41
C GLY A 39 -2.75 7.93 -19.02
N LYS A 40 -2.36 8.03 -17.74
CA LYS A 40 -1.37 9.01 -17.30
C LYS A 40 0.02 8.73 -17.89
N ALA A 41 0.41 7.46 -18.01
CA ALA A 41 1.65 7.09 -18.69
C ALA A 41 1.64 7.49 -20.18
N LEU A 42 0.53 7.28 -20.90
CA LEU A 42 0.36 7.75 -22.29
C LEU A 42 0.47 9.27 -22.39
N ASN A 43 -0.17 10.00 -21.48
CA ASN A 43 -0.06 11.46 -21.41
C ASN A 43 1.39 11.89 -21.13
N THR A 44 2.01 11.33 -20.10
CA THR A 44 3.34 11.73 -19.64
C THR A 44 4.42 11.34 -20.65
N TYR A 45 4.42 10.09 -21.16
CA TYR A 45 5.50 9.58 -22.00
C TYR A 45 5.35 9.96 -23.47
N LEU A 46 4.12 10.04 -23.99
CA LEU A 46 3.83 10.26 -25.40
C LEU A 46 3.15 11.62 -25.69
N GLY A 47 2.89 12.44 -24.69
CA GLY A 47 2.27 13.74 -24.84
C GLY A 47 0.80 13.71 -25.29
N LEU A 48 0.10 12.56 -25.14
CA LEU A 48 -1.29 12.45 -25.55
C LEU A 48 -2.21 13.23 -24.60
N ALA A 49 -3.12 14.02 -25.15
CA ALA A 49 -4.05 14.81 -24.34
C ALA A 49 -5.12 13.94 -23.68
N TYR A 50 -5.24 14.03 -22.35
CA TYR A 50 -6.31 13.46 -21.52
C TYR A 50 -6.66 11.96 -21.69
N PRO A 51 -5.74 11.03 -22.05
CA PRO A 51 -6.09 9.62 -22.23
C PRO A 51 -6.51 8.94 -20.93
N TRP A 52 -6.13 9.47 -19.77
CA TRP A 52 -6.48 9.00 -18.43
C TRP A 52 -7.96 9.21 -18.09
N ILE A 53 -8.68 10.12 -18.77
CA ILE A 53 -10.14 10.23 -18.72
C ILE A 53 -10.78 9.33 -19.78
N VAL A 54 -10.29 9.40 -21.01
CA VAL A 54 -10.92 8.72 -22.17
C VAL A 54 -10.84 7.18 -22.04
N LEU A 55 -9.70 6.64 -21.62
CA LEU A 55 -9.52 5.18 -21.50
C LEU A 55 -10.47 4.50 -20.52
N PRO A 56 -10.71 5.00 -19.29
CA PRO A 56 -11.69 4.41 -18.37
C PRO A 56 -13.11 4.41 -18.95
N PHE A 57 -13.51 5.50 -19.63
CA PHE A 57 -14.82 5.58 -20.27
C PHE A 57 -14.94 4.64 -21.46
N ALA A 58 -13.93 4.60 -22.34
CA ALA A 58 -13.91 3.70 -23.50
C ALA A 58 -13.90 2.22 -23.07
N ALA A 59 -13.08 1.86 -22.08
CA ALA A 59 -13.05 0.50 -21.54
C ALA A 59 -14.36 0.14 -20.84
N GLY A 60 -14.95 1.07 -20.08
CA GLY A 60 -16.27 0.91 -19.49
C GLY A 60 -17.35 0.65 -20.54
N ALA A 61 -17.38 1.44 -21.62
CA ALA A 61 -18.29 1.27 -22.74
C ALA A 61 -18.13 -0.10 -23.43
N LEU A 62 -16.88 -0.53 -23.69
CA LEU A 62 -16.58 -1.84 -24.30
C LEU A 62 -16.97 -3.02 -23.40
N LEU A 63 -16.73 -2.93 -22.09
CA LEU A 63 -17.15 -3.94 -21.11
C LEU A 63 -18.68 -4.03 -21.04
N ILE A 64 -19.36 -2.90 -21.06
CA ILE A 64 -20.81 -2.78 -21.08
C ILE A 64 -21.38 -3.41 -22.36
N GLN A 65 -20.80 -3.11 -23.51
CA GLN A 65 -21.26 -3.61 -24.80
C GLN A 65 -21.09 -5.14 -24.93
N ARG A 66 -19.93 -5.71 -24.49
CA ARG A 66 -19.62 -7.15 -24.61
C ARG A 66 -20.29 -8.03 -23.57
N ALA A 67 -20.47 -7.55 -22.33
CA ALA A 67 -20.94 -8.36 -21.22
C ALA A 67 -22.40 -8.09 -20.80
N GLY A 68 -23.04 -7.12 -21.45
CA GLY A 68 -24.36 -6.61 -21.11
C GLY A 68 -24.33 -5.53 -20.02
N ILE A 69 -24.95 -4.38 -20.31
CA ILE A 69 -25.02 -3.17 -19.45
C ILE A 69 -25.36 -3.50 -18.00
N ARG A 70 -26.34 -4.37 -17.78
CA ARG A 70 -26.84 -4.71 -16.44
C ARG A 70 -25.80 -5.38 -15.53
N LYS A 71 -24.76 -6.02 -16.08
CA LYS A 71 -23.78 -6.80 -15.28
C LYS A 71 -22.58 -5.99 -14.83
N TRP A 72 -22.18 -4.93 -15.55
CA TRP A 72 -20.95 -4.18 -15.29
C TRP A 72 -21.17 -2.70 -14.97
N ALA A 73 -22.30 -2.10 -15.34
CA ALA A 73 -22.56 -0.68 -15.10
C ALA A 73 -22.49 -0.33 -13.60
N LEU A 74 -23.24 -1.05 -12.76
CA LEU A 74 -23.21 -0.83 -11.31
C LEU A 74 -21.83 -1.13 -10.69
N PRO A 75 -21.15 -2.27 -10.98
CA PRO A 75 -19.77 -2.48 -10.53
C PRO A 75 -18.79 -1.37 -10.93
N ALA A 76 -18.86 -0.87 -12.16
CA ALA A 76 -18.01 0.23 -12.63
C ALA A 76 -18.32 1.54 -11.90
N LEU A 77 -19.61 1.88 -11.73
CA LEU A 77 -20.03 3.07 -10.98
C LEU A 77 -19.56 3.00 -9.52
N LEU A 78 -19.71 1.85 -8.87
CA LEU A 78 -19.23 1.65 -7.51
C LEU A 78 -17.71 1.74 -7.42
N ALA A 79 -16.98 1.24 -8.41
CA ALA A 79 -15.51 1.37 -8.46
C ALA A 79 -15.09 2.84 -8.57
N VAL A 80 -15.73 3.63 -9.44
CA VAL A 80 -15.47 5.08 -9.56
C VAL A 80 -15.81 5.80 -8.25
N ALA A 81 -16.95 5.50 -7.63
CA ALA A 81 -17.33 6.08 -6.35
C ALA A 81 -16.35 5.74 -5.22
N LEU A 82 -15.86 4.50 -5.16
CA LEU A 82 -14.88 4.07 -4.15
C LEU A 82 -13.51 4.71 -4.39
N VAL A 83 -13.07 4.88 -5.65
CA VAL A 83 -11.83 5.62 -5.95
C VAL A 83 -11.99 7.09 -5.57
N GLY A 84 -13.09 7.74 -5.94
CA GLY A 84 -13.39 9.12 -5.56
C GLY A 84 -13.45 9.32 -4.04
N PHE A 85 -14.10 8.40 -3.32
CA PHE A 85 -14.14 8.40 -1.86
C PHE A 85 -12.74 8.23 -1.24
N ALA A 86 -11.93 7.30 -1.75
CA ALA A 86 -10.56 7.09 -1.28
C ALA A 86 -9.67 8.31 -1.58
N ALA A 87 -9.82 8.95 -2.74
CA ALA A 87 -9.09 10.16 -3.09
C ALA A 87 -9.50 11.34 -2.21
N TRP A 88 -10.81 11.51 -1.98
CA TRP A 88 -11.33 12.54 -1.11
C TRP A 88 -10.85 12.37 0.34
N THR A 89 -10.96 11.16 0.91
CA THR A 89 -10.48 10.88 2.27
C THR A 89 -8.97 11.03 2.39
N GLY A 90 -8.21 10.53 1.41
CA GLY A 90 -6.75 10.70 1.36
C GLY A 90 -6.35 12.18 1.40
N ASN A 91 -7.11 13.04 0.73
CA ASN A 91 -6.82 14.48 0.66
C ASN A 91 -7.16 15.25 1.95
N GLN A 92 -7.88 14.64 2.92
CA GLN A 92 -8.18 15.30 4.21
C GLN A 92 -6.99 15.30 5.18
N PHE A 93 -5.96 14.50 4.93
CA PHE A 93 -4.84 14.32 5.84
C PHE A 93 -3.53 14.64 5.12
N GLN A 94 -2.66 15.40 5.75
CA GLN A 94 -1.30 15.58 5.27
C GLN A 94 -0.44 14.37 5.63
N ASP A 95 0.36 13.92 4.66
CA ASP A 95 1.34 12.87 4.90
C ASP A 95 2.54 13.45 5.65
N ALA A 96 2.76 12.97 6.88
CA ALA A 96 3.87 13.37 7.73
C ALA A 96 5.09 12.43 7.63
N THR A 97 5.08 11.47 6.72
CA THR A 97 6.11 10.44 6.63
C THR A 97 7.36 10.92 5.89
N TRP A 98 8.49 10.25 6.19
CA TRP A 98 9.76 10.52 5.52
C TRP A 98 9.68 10.25 4.01
N ASP A 99 9.39 9.01 3.61
CA ASP A 99 9.35 8.61 2.19
C ASP A 99 8.31 9.41 1.40
N GLY A 100 7.15 9.68 2.04
CA GLY A 100 6.08 10.47 1.44
C GLY A 100 6.54 11.87 1.05
N ASN A 101 7.23 12.56 1.96
CA ASN A 101 7.71 13.92 1.74
C ASN A 101 9.01 13.99 0.93
N MET A 102 9.87 12.98 1.07
CA MET A 102 11.19 12.95 0.44
C MET A 102 11.10 12.76 -1.08
N TYR A 103 10.26 11.83 -1.57
CA TYR A 103 10.22 11.52 -3.00
C TYR A 103 8.82 11.18 -3.55
N HIS A 104 7.89 10.62 -2.78
CA HIS A 104 6.59 10.21 -3.35
C HIS A 104 5.72 11.41 -3.76
N LYS A 105 5.53 12.39 -2.88
CA LYS A 105 4.76 13.60 -3.19
C LYS A 105 5.44 14.46 -4.25
N PRO A 106 6.75 14.77 -4.14
CA PRO A 106 7.46 15.51 -5.18
C PRO A 106 7.31 14.91 -6.57
N ALA A 107 7.53 13.60 -6.69
CA ALA A 107 7.41 12.91 -7.97
C ALA A 107 5.98 12.94 -8.54
N THR A 108 4.96 12.79 -7.67
CA THR A 108 3.55 12.86 -8.06
C THR A 108 3.20 14.25 -8.62
N VAL A 109 3.63 15.31 -7.91
CA VAL A 109 3.43 16.70 -8.36
C VAL A 109 4.18 16.96 -9.66
N ALA A 110 5.43 16.55 -9.76
CA ALA A 110 6.24 16.72 -10.96
C ALA A 110 5.59 16.06 -12.20
N LEU A 111 5.08 14.83 -12.06
CA LEU A 111 4.35 14.15 -13.14
C LEU A 111 3.04 14.88 -13.51
N HIS A 112 2.36 15.47 -12.54
CA HIS A 112 1.19 16.30 -12.79
C HIS A 112 1.57 17.58 -13.55
N GLU A 113 2.68 18.21 -13.19
CA GLU A 113 3.18 19.45 -13.80
C GLU A 113 4.00 19.24 -15.09
N GLY A 114 4.04 18.01 -15.61
CA GLY A 114 4.57 17.70 -16.93
C GLY A 114 6.02 17.20 -16.96
N TRP A 115 6.58 16.76 -15.81
CA TRP A 115 7.82 16.02 -15.84
C TRP A 115 7.66 14.72 -16.63
N ASN A 116 8.52 14.53 -17.61
CA ASN A 116 8.56 13.30 -18.40
C ASN A 116 9.90 12.58 -18.17
N PRO A 117 9.91 11.48 -17.40
CA PRO A 117 11.15 10.76 -17.09
C PRO A 117 11.78 10.03 -18.29
N TRP A 118 11.14 10.03 -19.46
CA TRP A 118 11.74 9.54 -20.71
C TRP A 118 12.60 10.59 -21.40
N SER A 119 12.14 11.84 -21.45
CA SER A 119 12.88 12.94 -22.08
C SER A 119 13.82 13.65 -21.11
N ALA A 120 13.51 13.61 -19.81
CA ALA A 120 14.33 14.17 -18.72
C ALA A 120 14.45 13.10 -17.62
N PRO A 121 15.32 12.08 -17.79
CA PRO A 121 15.43 10.97 -16.84
C PRO A 121 15.89 11.41 -15.45
N GLU A 122 16.75 12.44 -15.38
CA GLU A 122 17.14 13.05 -14.11
C GLU A 122 16.14 14.15 -13.73
N PHE A 123 15.41 13.95 -12.66
CA PHE A 123 14.42 14.89 -12.15
C PHE A 123 15.03 16.29 -11.90
N ILE A 124 16.26 16.34 -11.36
CA ILE A 124 16.92 17.62 -11.03
C ILE A 124 17.11 18.52 -12.26
N ASP A 125 17.37 17.94 -13.44
CA ASP A 125 17.57 18.72 -14.66
C ASP A 125 16.26 19.33 -15.14
N TRP A 126 15.14 18.60 -15.00
CA TRP A 126 13.82 19.15 -15.28
C TRP A 126 13.41 20.21 -14.23
N ALA A 127 13.63 19.95 -12.93
CA ALA A 127 13.31 20.88 -11.85
C ALA A 127 14.05 22.23 -12.01
N ARG A 128 15.30 22.23 -12.49
CA ARG A 128 16.07 23.46 -12.77
C ARG A 128 15.49 24.35 -13.87
N THR A 129 14.59 23.83 -14.70
CA THR A 129 13.90 24.63 -15.74
C THR A 129 12.65 25.31 -15.20
N ARG A 130 12.36 25.19 -13.90
CA ARG A 130 11.16 25.70 -13.25
C ARG A 130 11.49 26.86 -12.32
N ASP A 131 10.59 27.85 -12.33
CA ASP A 131 10.70 29.06 -11.50
C ASP A 131 9.96 28.92 -10.16
N GLU A 132 9.17 27.86 -9.99
CA GLU A 132 8.40 27.63 -8.77
C GLU A 132 9.29 27.40 -7.56
N PRO A 133 9.00 28.02 -6.40
CA PRO A 133 9.89 28.01 -5.23
C PRO A 133 10.12 26.60 -4.64
N TYR A 134 9.20 25.67 -4.82
CA TYR A 134 9.35 24.27 -4.38
C TYR A 134 10.27 23.43 -5.28
N TYR A 135 10.70 23.96 -6.44
CA TYR A 135 11.76 23.40 -7.25
C TYR A 135 13.11 24.09 -7.04
N ALA A 136 13.19 24.98 -6.06
CA ALA A 136 14.43 25.70 -5.75
C ALA A 136 15.61 24.75 -5.58
N ARG A 137 16.74 25.14 -6.15
CA ARG A 137 18.01 24.37 -6.19
C ARG A 137 18.46 23.89 -4.79
N SER A 138 18.27 24.74 -3.78
CA SER A 138 18.61 24.45 -2.39
C SER A 138 17.86 23.28 -1.76
N ILE A 139 16.68 22.91 -2.30
CA ILE A 139 15.90 21.74 -1.86
C ILE A 139 16.53 20.44 -2.38
N TRP A 140 17.07 20.46 -3.60
CA TRP A 140 17.41 19.24 -4.34
C TRP A 140 18.90 18.96 -4.46
N GLU A 141 19.75 19.98 -4.40
CA GLU A 141 21.19 19.80 -4.54
C GLU A 141 21.85 19.30 -3.26
N GLY A 142 22.84 18.43 -3.44
CA GLY A 142 23.64 17.90 -2.33
C GLY A 142 22.97 16.82 -1.50
N ASN A 143 21.81 16.31 -1.93
CA ASN A 143 21.13 15.19 -1.27
C ASN A 143 20.76 14.07 -2.27
N ASP A 144 20.44 12.89 -1.75
CA ASP A 144 20.07 11.72 -2.56
C ASP A 144 18.59 11.68 -2.94
N ASN A 145 17.77 12.67 -2.54
CA ASN A 145 16.32 12.67 -2.77
C ASN A 145 15.99 12.66 -4.27
N ASN A 146 16.73 13.42 -5.07
CA ASN A 146 16.57 13.46 -6.52
C ASN A 146 16.78 12.10 -7.18
N LYS A 147 17.70 11.26 -6.67
CA LYS A 147 17.94 9.90 -7.18
C LYS A 147 16.71 9.02 -6.98
N TRP A 148 16.02 9.14 -5.81
CA TRP A 148 14.81 8.41 -5.56
C TRP A 148 13.67 8.87 -6.46
N VAL A 149 13.51 10.19 -6.67
CA VAL A 149 12.51 10.71 -7.61
C VAL A 149 12.81 10.23 -9.03
N SER A 150 14.08 10.31 -9.48
CA SER A 150 14.48 9.96 -10.85
C SER A 150 14.37 8.47 -11.17
N HIS A 151 14.55 7.58 -10.19
CA HIS A 151 14.85 6.16 -10.46
C HIS A 151 13.92 5.16 -9.75
N TYR A 152 12.93 5.61 -8.99
CA TYR A 152 12.02 4.69 -8.29
C TYR A 152 10.81 4.29 -9.14
N PRO A 153 10.22 3.09 -8.94
CA PRO A 153 9.01 2.69 -9.63
C PRO A 153 7.85 3.66 -9.38
N ASN A 154 7.20 4.10 -10.46
CA ASN A 154 6.35 5.30 -10.45
C ASN A 154 4.85 5.04 -10.59
N LEU A 155 4.36 3.80 -10.47
CA LEU A 155 2.93 3.49 -10.65
C LEU A 155 2.03 4.27 -9.68
N SER A 156 2.42 4.36 -8.40
CA SER A 156 1.66 5.15 -7.40
C SER A 156 1.65 6.64 -7.74
N TRP A 157 2.73 7.16 -8.30
CA TRP A 157 2.85 8.56 -8.70
C TRP A 157 1.99 8.88 -9.94
N LEU A 158 2.01 7.98 -10.94
CA LEU A 158 1.12 8.10 -12.11
C LEU A 158 -0.36 8.07 -11.69
N PHE A 159 -0.73 7.19 -10.75
CA PHE A 159 -2.07 7.14 -10.20
C PHE A 159 -2.44 8.44 -9.46
N GLY A 160 -1.55 8.93 -8.59
CA GLY A 160 -1.73 10.18 -7.86
C GLY A 160 -1.82 11.39 -8.80
N ALA A 161 -0.93 11.48 -9.80
CA ALA A 161 -0.95 12.54 -10.79
C ALA A 161 -2.24 12.52 -11.64
N ALA A 162 -2.75 11.32 -12.00
CA ALA A 162 -4.04 11.19 -12.67
C ALA A 162 -5.21 11.71 -11.80
N LEU A 163 -5.17 11.48 -10.49
CA LEU A 163 -6.16 12.04 -9.56
C LEU A 163 -6.05 13.58 -9.48
N MET A 164 -4.82 14.13 -9.40
CA MET A 164 -4.61 15.58 -9.44
C MET A 164 -5.15 16.20 -10.73
N ASP A 165 -4.92 15.56 -11.88
CA ASP A 165 -5.46 15.98 -13.17
C ASP A 165 -7.01 15.97 -13.21
N THR A 166 -7.69 15.20 -12.32
CA THR A 166 -9.15 15.23 -12.16
C THR A 166 -9.66 16.25 -11.15
N GLY A 167 -8.77 17.05 -10.58
CA GLY A 167 -9.10 18.11 -9.62
C GLY A 167 -9.01 17.72 -8.15
N PHE A 168 -8.52 16.51 -7.82
CA PHE A 168 -8.16 16.19 -6.43
C PHE A 168 -6.84 16.85 -6.04
N GLY A 169 -6.64 17.12 -4.75
CA GLY A 169 -5.40 17.70 -4.25
C GLY A 169 -4.23 16.70 -4.26
N TRP A 170 -3.04 17.22 -4.03
CA TRP A 170 -1.76 16.49 -4.09
C TRP A 170 -1.61 15.34 -3.06
N GLU A 171 -2.39 15.35 -2.01
CA GLU A 171 -2.45 14.28 -1.00
C GLU A 171 -3.32 13.08 -1.44
N SER A 172 -4.07 13.19 -2.54
CA SER A 172 -4.95 12.13 -3.04
C SER A 172 -4.22 10.87 -3.52
N GLY A 173 -2.92 10.95 -3.82
CA GLY A 173 -2.10 9.80 -4.22
C GLY A 173 -2.13 8.62 -3.23
N LYS A 174 -2.36 8.89 -1.95
CA LYS A 174 -2.56 7.89 -0.88
C LYS A 174 -3.75 6.96 -1.11
N ALA A 175 -4.71 7.37 -1.92
CA ALA A 175 -5.93 6.62 -2.23
C ALA A 175 -5.65 5.21 -2.77
N LEU A 176 -4.50 4.98 -3.41
CA LEU A 176 -4.17 3.68 -4.00
C LEU A 176 -4.21 2.55 -2.98
N SER A 177 -3.64 2.74 -1.78
CA SER A 177 -3.67 1.74 -0.70
C SER A 177 -5.10 1.40 -0.28
N THR A 178 -5.96 2.41 -0.13
CA THR A 178 -7.37 2.25 0.24
C THR A 178 -8.19 1.58 -0.87
N VAL A 179 -7.96 1.94 -2.13
CA VAL A 179 -8.61 1.31 -3.31
C VAL A 179 -8.27 -0.18 -3.38
N LEU A 180 -7.00 -0.53 -3.18
CA LEU A 180 -6.56 -1.93 -3.18
C LEU A 180 -7.09 -2.70 -1.95
N ALA A 181 -7.26 -2.04 -0.79
CA ALA A 181 -7.92 -2.64 0.38
C ALA A 181 -9.40 -2.98 0.09
N PHE A 182 -10.14 -2.08 -0.57
CA PHE A 182 -11.51 -2.36 -1.02
C PHE A 182 -11.56 -3.53 -2.01
N ALA A 183 -10.65 -3.55 -3.00
CA ALA A 183 -10.57 -4.66 -3.95
C ALA A 183 -10.28 -5.98 -3.23
N LEU A 184 -9.32 -5.98 -2.28
CA LEU A 184 -8.96 -7.15 -1.49
C LEU A 184 -10.13 -7.66 -0.64
N PHE A 185 -10.83 -6.77 0.05
CA PHE A 185 -12.00 -7.11 0.85
C PHE A 185 -13.11 -7.77 0.00
N LEU A 186 -13.49 -7.11 -1.09
CA LEU A 186 -14.57 -7.58 -1.96
C LEU A 186 -14.22 -8.89 -2.69
N TYR A 187 -12.99 -8.98 -3.21
CA TYR A 187 -12.52 -10.20 -3.84
C TYR A 187 -12.35 -11.34 -2.83
N GLY A 188 -11.84 -11.02 -1.65
CA GLY A 188 -11.71 -11.95 -0.53
C GLY A 188 -13.04 -12.60 -0.15
N ILE A 189 -14.11 -11.83 -0.01
CA ILE A 189 -15.47 -12.38 0.25
C ILE A 189 -15.84 -13.39 -0.83
N SER A 190 -15.61 -13.06 -2.10
CA SER A 190 -16.00 -13.93 -3.22
C SER A 190 -15.23 -15.24 -3.26
N VAL A 191 -13.91 -15.19 -3.02
CA VAL A 191 -13.03 -16.37 -3.05
C VAL A 191 -13.22 -17.23 -1.80
N LEU A 192 -13.33 -16.60 -0.63
CA LEU A 192 -13.41 -17.31 0.65
C LEU A 192 -14.81 -17.91 0.91
N THR A 193 -15.88 -17.37 0.33
CA THR A 193 -17.25 -17.90 0.53
C THR A 193 -17.38 -19.38 0.16
N PRO A 194 -17.01 -19.82 -1.05
CA PRO A 194 -17.07 -21.24 -1.40
C PRO A 194 -16.05 -22.08 -0.60
N MET A 195 -14.92 -21.50 -0.20
CA MET A 195 -13.93 -22.19 0.61
C MET A 195 -14.38 -22.46 2.05
N LEU A 196 -15.10 -21.52 2.66
CA LEU A 196 -15.52 -21.57 4.07
C LEU A 196 -16.97 -22.03 4.28
N GLY A 197 -17.72 -22.19 3.19
CA GLY A 197 -19.09 -22.67 3.16
C GLY A 197 -20.15 -21.69 3.72
N LYS A 198 -19.73 -20.57 4.33
CA LYS A 198 -20.61 -19.54 4.88
C LYS A 198 -20.08 -18.14 4.61
N ARG A 199 -20.95 -17.25 4.07
CA ARG A 199 -20.57 -15.88 3.69
C ARG A 199 -20.00 -15.05 4.85
N TRP A 200 -20.57 -15.14 6.05
CA TRP A 200 -20.08 -14.39 7.20
C TRP A 200 -18.65 -14.76 7.60
N ARG A 201 -18.26 -16.05 7.47
CA ARG A 201 -16.87 -16.47 7.68
C ARG A 201 -15.92 -15.86 6.64
N ALA A 202 -16.37 -15.79 5.40
CA ALA A 202 -15.62 -15.14 4.32
C ALA A 202 -15.47 -13.64 4.58
N VAL A 203 -16.51 -12.97 5.09
CA VAL A 203 -16.44 -11.55 5.49
C VAL A 203 -15.39 -11.34 6.58
N VAL A 204 -15.38 -12.17 7.63
CA VAL A 204 -14.37 -12.09 8.71
C VAL A 204 -12.96 -12.29 8.14
N GLY A 205 -12.74 -13.32 7.32
CA GLY A 205 -11.44 -13.58 6.72
C GLY A 205 -10.98 -12.46 5.78
N ALA A 206 -11.88 -11.95 4.93
CA ALA A 206 -11.61 -10.85 4.03
C ALA A 206 -11.33 -9.55 4.78
N MET A 207 -12.03 -9.29 5.89
CA MET A 207 -11.78 -8.15 6.75
C MET A 207 -10.40 -8.23 7.37
N LEU A 208 -10.01 -9.36 7.97
CA LEU A 208 -8.67 -9.54 8.55
C LEU A 208 -7.56 -9.34 7.51
N LEU A 209 -7.75 -9.81 6.26
CA LEU A 209 -6.80 -9.56 5.18
C LEU A 209 -6.76 -8.07 4.79
N ALA A 210 -7.91 -7.41 4.65
CA ALA A 210 -7.99 -6.03 4.20
C ALA A 210 -7.63 -5.00 5.29
N THR A 211 -7.55 -5.42 6.56
CA THR A 211 -7.15 -4.59 7.70
C THR A 211 -5.81 -5.03 8.28
N ALA A 212 -4.92 -5.58 7.45
CA ALA A 212 -3.58 -5.91 7.90
C ALA A 212 -2.86 -4.69 8.49
N PRO A 213 -2.10 -4.83 9.58
CA PRO A 213 -1.43 -3.73 10.26
C PRO A 213 -0.60 -2.83 9.34
N THR A 214 0.21 -3.39 8.44
CA THR A 214 1.00 -2.62 7.47
C THR A 214 0.11 -1.78 6.54
N LEU A 215 -1.03 -2.34 6.09
CA LEU A 215 -1.96 -1.63 5.21
C LEU A 215 -2.66 -0.49 5.96
N LEU A 216 -3.10 -0.73 7.21
CA LEU A 216 -3.74 0.28 8.04
C LEU A 216 -2.79 1.42 8.41
N ALA A 217 -1.57 1.09 8.86
CA ALA A 217 -0.58 2.09 9.26
C ALA A 217 -0.18 3.01 8.10
N GLN A 218 -0.31 2.53 6.87
CA GLN A 218 0.07 3.30 5.68
C GLN A 218 -1.12 3.89 4.91
N ALA A 219 -2.37 3.66 5.33
CA ALA A 219 -3.56 4.12 4.60
C ALA A 219 -3.65 5.65 4.44
N ALA A 220 -3.12 6.41 5.41
CA ALA A 220 -3.08 7.87 5.37
C ALA A 220 -1.72 8.44 4.91
N THR A 221 -0.88 7.65 4.25
CA THR A 221 0.47 8.02 3.83
C THR A 221 0.73 7.64 2.38
N ASN A 222 1.77 8.24 1.78
CA ASN A 222 2.24 7.87 0.45
C ASN A 222 3.19 6.65 0.43
N TYR A 223 3.41 5.98 1.57
CA TYR A 223 4.12 4.70 1.60
C TYR A 223 3.41 3.67 0.73
N VAL A 224 4.18 2.84 0.05
CA VAL A 224 3.66 1.89 -0.94
C VAL A 224 3.62 0.43 -0.46
N ASP A 225 4.11 0.15 0.76
CA ASP A 225 4.16 -1.23 1.26
C ASP A 225 2.77 -1.79 1.59
N GLY A 226 1.84 -0.93 2.08
CA GLY A 226 0.45 -1.30 2.29
C GLY A 226 -0.26 -1.67 0.98
N ALA A 227 -0.06 -0.87 -0.07
CA ALA A 227 -0.56 -1.18 -1.41
C ALA A 227 0.08 -2.46 -1.98
N THR A 228 1.39 -2.66 -1.76
CA THR A 228 2.10 -3.89 -2.15
C THR A 228 1.54 -5.10 -1.41
N TYR A 229 1.30 -5.00 -0.09
CA TYR A 229 0.64 -6.05 0.69
C TYR A 229 -0.72 -6.43 0.08
N ALA A 230 -1.57 -5.45 -0.22
CA ALA A 230 -2.89 -5.71 -0.79
C ALA A 230 -2.80 -6.40 -2.16
N ALA A 231 -1.86 -5.99 -3.01
CA ALA A 231 -1.62 -6.62 -4.30
C ALA A 231 -1.09 -8.07 -4.16
N VAL A 232 -0.19 -8.34 -3.20
CA VAL A 232 0.26 -9.70 -2.86
C VAL A 232 -0.93 -10.56 -2.43
N ALA A 233 -1.76 -10.08 -1.52
CA ALA A 233 -2.92 -10.82 -1.02
C ALA A 233 -3.97 -11.09 -2.11
N LEU A 234 -4.22 -10.13 -3.01
CA LEU A 234 -5.08 -10.30 -4.18
C LEU A 234 -4.56 -11.39 -5.12
N CYS A 235 -3.26 -11.40 -5.40
CA CYS A 235 -2.62 -12.43 -6.24
C CYS A 235 -2.73 -13.83 -5.59
N VAL A 236 -2.47 -13.94 -4.29
CA VAL A 236 -2.62 -15.19 -3.51
C VAL A 236 -4.08 -15.67 -3.54
N LEU A 237 -5.05 -14.79 -3.33
CA LEU A 237 -6.46 -15.13 -3.43
C LEU A 237 -6.85 -15.56 -4.85
N ALA A 238 -6.28 -14.94 -5.89
CA ALA A 238 -6.49 -15.36 -7.26
C ALA A 238 -5.97 -16.78 -7.53
N CYS A 239 -4.85 -17.17 -6.91
CA CYS A 239 -4.36 -18.57 -6.97
C CYS A 239 -5.32 -19.56 -6.28
N LEU A 240 -6.00 -19.13 -5.19
CA LEU A 240 -6.96 -19.93 -4.43
C LEU A 240 -8.36 -19.93 -5.03
N ASP A 241 -8.68 -19.03 -5.97
CA ASP A 241 -10.01 -18.87 -6.52
C ASP A 241 -10.49 -20.12 -7.25
N PRO A 242 -11.55 -20.80 -6.76
CA PRO A 242 -12.07 -22.03 -7.37
C PRO A 242 -12.71 -21.79 -8.75
N GLN A 243 -13.17 -20.56 -9.00
CA GLN A 243 -13.69 -20.18 -10.32
C GLN A 243 -12.54 -19.78 -11.23
N ARG A 244 -12.02 -20.75 -12.01
CA ARG A 244 -10.91 -20.56 -12.95
C ARG A 244 -11.29 -19.71 -14.17
N GLY A 245 -11.96 -18.57 -13.96
CA GLY A 245 -12.44 -17.67 -15.01
C GLY A 245 -11.53 -16.47 -15.26
N ARG A 246 -11.83 -15.71 -16.33
CA ARG A 246 -11.09 -14.50 -16.74
C ARG A 246 -10.94 -13.46 -15.63
N ILE A 247 -11.95 -13.31 -14.76
CA ILE A 247 -11.92 -12.34 -13.65
C ILE A 247 -10.73 -12.60 -12.72
N GLY A 248 -10.53 -13.86 -12.29
CA GLY A 248 -9.38 -14.20 -11.43
C GLY A 248 -8.03 -13.94 -12.10
N ASN A 249 -7.96 -14.13 -13.43
CA ASN A 249 -6.75 -13.81 -14.18
C ASN A 249 -6.50 -12.28 -14.25
N ILE A 250 -7.54 -11.47 -14.46
CA ILE A 250 -7.43 -10.00 -14.46
C ILE A 250 -6.93 -9.52 -13.09
N ILE A 251 -7.49 -10.03 -11.99
CA ILE A 251 -7.04 -9.71 -10.64
C ILE A 251 -5.57 -10.08 -10.45
N ALA A 252 -5.17 -11.30 -10.84
CA ALA A 252 -3.78 -11.74 -10.69
C ALA A 252 -2.81 -10.88 -11.51
N TRP A 253 -3.03 -10.73 -12.82
CA TRP A 253 -2.17 -9.95 -13.70
C TRP A 253 -2.10 -8.47 -13.26
N GLY A 254 -3.25 -7.88 -12.95
CA GLY A 254 -3.30 -6.50 -12.44
C GLY A 254 -2.50 -6.35 -11.14
N SER A 255 -2.62 -7.32 -10.23
CA SER A 255 -1.84 -7.32 -8.98
C SER A 255 -0.34 -7.46 -9.23
N LEU A 256 0.08 -8.29 -10.20
CA LEU A 256 1.49 -8.46 -10.58
C LEU A 256 2.08 -7.15 -11.14
N ILE A 257 1.35 -6.46 -12.02
CA ILE A 257 1.76 -5.15 -12.57
C ILE A 257 1.83 -4.10 -11.46
N VAL A 258 0.81 -4.05 -10.59
CA VAL A 258 0.78 -3.11 -9.46
C VAL A 258 1.98 -3.35 -8.53
N MET A 259 2.24 -4.60 -8.13
CA MET A 259 3.41 -4.92 -7.29
C MET A 259 4.72 -4.42 -7.91
N ALA A 260 4.94 -4.73 -9.19
CA ALA A 260 6.18 -4.35 -9.89
C ALA A 260 6.31 -2.84 -10.07
N GLY A 261 5.20 -2.12 -10.19
CA GLY A 261 5.18 -0.67 -10.37
C GLY A 261 5.22 0.14 -9.08
N LEU A 262 5.05 -0.50 -7.91
CA LEU A 262 5.09 0.18 -6.61
C LEU A 262 6.49 0.31 -6.03
N LYS A 263 7.30 -0.76 -6.13
CA LYS A 263 8.67 -0.78 -5.60
C LYS A 263 9.47 -1.97 -6.16
N PHE A 264 10.80 -1.90 -6.11
CA PHE A 264 11.67 -2.96 -6.62
C PHE A 264 11.46 -4.31 -5.94
N THR A 265 11.26 -4.33 -4.61
CA THR A 265 10.92 -5.57 -3.91
C THR A 265 9.56 -6.11 -4.33
N GLY A 266 8.62 -5.24 -4.70
CA GLY A 266 7.33 -5.62 -5.28
C GLY A 266 7.47 -6.32 -6.64
N ALA A 267 8.42 -5.90 -7.48
CA ALA A 267 8.75 -6.60 -8.71
C ALA A 267 9.26 -8.03 -8.45
N LEU A 268 10.13 -8.19 -7.44
CA LEU A 268 10.59 -9.52 -7.01
C LEU A 268 9.41 -10.37 -6.50
N TYR A 269 8.52 -9.81 -5.67
CA TYR A 269 7.32 -10.53 -5.20
C TYR A 269 6.41 -10.92 -6.35
N GLY A 270 6.24 -10.02 -7.32
CA GLY A 270 5.48 -10.30 -8.54
C GLY A 270 6.06 -11.46 -9.32
N ALA A 271 7.37 -11.49 -9.54
CA ALA A 271 8.04 -12.59 -10.22
C ALA A 271 7.87 -13.94 -9.48
N LEU A 272 8.06 -13.93 -8.15
CA LEU A 272 7.89 -15.12 -7.31
C LEU A 272 6.44 -15.61 -7.31
N LEU A 273 5.44 -14.73 -7.22
CA LEU A 273 4.02 -15.10 -7.22
C LEU A 273 3.48 -15.41 -8.62
N ALA A 274 4.13 -14.94 -9.68
CA ALA A 274 3.79 -15.33 -11.05
C ALA A 274 3.93 -16.85 -11.27
N LEU A 275 4.91 -17.50 -10.64
CA LEU A 275 5.12 -18.94 -10.78
C LEU A 275 3.90 -19.76 -10.32
N PRO A 276 3.42 -19.69 -9.06
CA PRO A 276 2.22 -20.44 -8.66
C PRO A 276 0.99 -20.00 -9.46
N PHE A 277 0.86 -18.72 -9.82
CA PHE A 277 -0.23 -18.26 -10.66
C PHE A 277 -0.24 -18.95 -12.04
N LEU A 278 0.88 -18.97 -12.75
CA LEU A 278 1.00 -19.59 -14.06
C LEU A 278 0.76 -21.11 -14.01
N LEU A 279 1.29 -21.79 -12.99
CA LEU A 279 1.11 -23.24 -12.80
C LEU A 279 -0.35 -23.61 -12.49
N LEU A 280 -1.05 -22.82 -11.70
CA LEU A 280 -2.40 -23.10 -11.24
C LEU A 280 -3.49 -22.63 -12.21
N ARG A 281 -3.28 -21.49 -12.85
CA ARG A 281 -4.30 -20.87 -13.72
C ARG A 281 -4.12 -21.19 -15.20
N ARG A 282 -2.90 -21.46 -15.64
CA ARG A 282 -2.53 -21.82 -17.02
C ARG A 282 -3.12 -20.86 -18.06
N PRO A 283 -2.86 -19.53 -17.95
CA PRO A 283 -3.36 -18.57 -18.92
C PRO A 283 -2.86 -18.88 -20.33
N SER A 284 -3.60 -18.46 -21.35
CA SER A 284 -3.18 -18.64 -22.74
C SER A 284 -1.96 -17.76 -23.05
N TRP A 285 -1.14 -18.16 -24.03
CA TRP A 285 0.01 -17.36 -24.45
C TRP A 285 -0.37 -15.96 -24.95
N LYS A 286 -1.55 -15.82 -25.59
CA LYS A 286 -2.09 -14.51 -26.01
C LYS A 286 -2.41 -13.61 -24.83
N GLU A 287 -2.95 -14.18 -23.76
CA GLU A 287 -3.21 -13.47 -22.51
C GLU A 287 -1.90 -13.04 -21.86
N ILE A 288 -0.91 -13.95 -21.77
CA ILE A 288 0.43 -13.62 -21.23
C ILE A 288 1.06 -12.48 -22.02
N LEU A 289 1.04 -12.55 -23.35
CA LEU A 289 1.62 -11.53 -24.23
C LEU A 289 0.92 -10.17 -24.04
N GLY A 290 -0.42 -10.14 -24.00
CA GLY A 290 -1.17 -8.90 -23.82
C GLY A 290 -0.87 -8.22 -22.48
N TRP A 291 -0.81 -8.99 -21.40
CA TRP A 291 -0.46 -8.45 -20.07
C TRP A 291 1.02 -8.07 -19.96
N ALA A 292 1.91 -8.83 -20.61
CA ALA A 292 3.34 -8.49 -20.68
C ALA A 292 3.57 -7.17 -21.42
N MET A 293 2.87 -6.94 -22.53
CA MET A 293 2.94 -5.67 -23.28
C MET A 293 2.43 -4.49 -22.44
N LEU A 294 1.28 -4.64 -21.76
CA LEU A 294 0.76 -3.62 -20.86
C LEU A 294 1.74 -3.36 -19.72
N GLY A 295 2.26 -4.42 -19.09
CA GLY A 295 3.26 -4.32 -18.03
C GLY A 295 4.53 -3.63 -18.52
N ALA A 296 5.08 -4.03 -19.66
CA ALA A 296 6.28 -3.43 -20.24
C ALA A 296 6.10 -1.92 -20.52
N PHE A 297 4.92 -1.50 -20.95
CA PHE A 297 4.62 -0.09 -21.16
C PHE A 297 4.49 0.68 -19.85
N VAL A 298 3.65 0.22 -18.92
CA VAL A 298 3.39 0.90 -17.64
C VAL A 298 4.65 0.95 -16.75
N LEU A 299 5.44 -0.12 -16.77
CA LEU A 299 6.65 -0.28 -15.97
C LEU A 299 7.92 0.16 -16.73
N SER A 300 7.79 0.77 -17.89
CA SER A 300 8.93 1.19 -18.70
C SER A 300 9.87 2.12 -17.93
N HIS A 301 9.33 3.05 -17.14
CA HIS A 301 10.12 3.77 -16.15
C HIS A 301 9.91 3.13 -14.77
N PRO A 302 10.98 2.85 -13.99
CA PRO A 302 12.38 3.11 -14.31
C PRO A 302 13.09 1.95 -15.06
N TYR A 303 12.46 0.77 -15.18
CA TYR A 303 13.16 -0.46 -15.55
C TYR A 303 13.80 -0.40 -16.95
N LEU A 304 13.06 0.06 -17.96
CA LEU A 304 13.61 0.18 -19.32
C LEU A 304 14.62 1.32 -19.40
N ASN A 305 14.37 2.43 -18.72
CA ASN A 305 15.33 3.55 -18.64
C ASN A 305 16.67 3.07 -18.06
N HIS A 306 16.65 2.27 -16.98
CA HIS A 306 17.86 1.71 -16.39
C HIS A 306 18.60 0.80 -17.36
N LEU A 307 17.88 -0.08 -18.06
CA LEU A 307 18.51 -0.96 -19.06
C LEU A 307 19.17 -0.17 -20.20
N VAL A 308 18.49 0.84 -20.73
CA VAL A 308 19.02 1.69 -21.81
C VAL A 308 20.22 2.52 -21.35
N SER A 309 20.18 3.00 -20.09
CA SER A 309 21.26 3.81 -19.50
C SER A 309 22.41 2.97 -18.92
N GLY A 310 22.35 1.63 -19.00
CA GLY A 310 23.37 0.74 -18.42
C GLY A 310 23.40 0.72 -16.89
N LEU A 311 22.34 1.17 -16.23
CA LEU A 311 22.19 1.13 -14.78
C LEU A 311 21.68 -0.24 -14.31
N PRO A 312 21.99 -0.65 -13.07
CA PRO A 312 21.37 -1.82 -12.47
C PRO A 312 19.83 -1.69 -12.47
N ILE A 313 19.12 -2.78 -12.79
CA ILE A 313 17.65 -2.74 -12.96
C ILE A 313 16.89 -2.23 -11.73
N ALA A 314 17.45 -2.39 -10.54
CA ALA A 314 16.90 -1.91 -9.27
C ALA A 314 17.74 -0.76 -8.66
N TYR A 315 18.38 0.06 -9.49
CA TYR A 315 19.03 1.28 -9.01
C TYR A 315 17.98 2.27 -8.45
N PRO A 316 18.23 3.02 -7.34
CA PRO A 316 19.48 3.10 -6.56
C PRO A 316 19.60 2.04 -5.43
N VAL A 317 18.67 1.10 -5.29
CA VAL A 317 18.70 0.07 -4.24
C VAL A 317 19.89 -0.88 -4.43
N THR A 318 20.21 -1.22 -5.69
CA THR A 318 21.38 -2.00 -6.06
C THR A 318 22.45 -1.08 -6.66
N GLY A 319 23.70 -1.31 -6.36
CA GLY A 319 24.82 -0.45 -6.72
C GLY A 319 25.58 -0.05 -5.46
N ASN A 320 26.11 1.16 -5.41
CA ASN A 320 26.96 1.62 -4.31
C ASN A 320 26.19 2.19 -3.09
N ASN A 321 24.86 2.04 -3.04
CA ASN A 321 24.06 2.64 -1.97
C ASN A 321 23.77 1.62 -0.86
N LYS A 322 24.32 1.89 0.30
CA LYS A 322 24.10 1.16 1.55
C LYS A 322 22.74 1.53 2.20
N VAL A 323 21.65 1.49 1.41
CA VAL A 323 20.32 1.97 1.82
C VAL A 323 19.81 1.27 3.07
N MET A 324 20.21 0.02 3.31
CA MET A 324 19.75 -0.76 4.45
C MET A 324 20.68 -0.70 5.67
N GLU A 325 21.92 -0.27 5.52
CA GLU A 325 22.94 -0.38 6.58
C GLU A 325 22.61 0.44 7.83
N ASN A 326 21.92 1.57 7.67
CA ASN A 326 21.55 2.45 8.78
C ASN A 326 20.09 2.26 9.25
N GLN A 327 19.42 1.18 8.82
CA GLN A 327 17.98 1.01 9.08
C GLN A 327 17.68 0.15 10.30
N ALA A 328 18.65 -0.60 10.83
CA ALA A 328 18.49 -1.44 12.01
C ALA A 328 19.84 -1.71 12.69
N GLU A 329 19.76 -2.28 13.88
CA GLU A 329 20.92 -2.82 14.59
C GLU A 329 21.68 -3.85 13.71
N PRO A 330 23.02 -3.83 13.67
CA PRO A 330 23.83 -4.75 12.85
C PRO A 330 23.46 -6.22 13.04
N SER A 331 23.16 -6.65 14.25
CA SER A 331 22.74 -8.03 14.57
C SER A 331 21.44 -8.46 13.86
N MET A 332 20.61 -7.52 13.42
CA MET A 332 19.39 -7.78 12.63
C MET A 332 19.68 -7.82 11.13
N LEU A 333 20.71 -7.12 10.67
CA LEU A 333 21.09 -7.08 9.25
C LEU A 333 21.95 -8.29 8.86
N GLU A 334 22.88 -8.70 9.74
CA GLU A 334 23.86 -9.77 9.49
C GLU A 334 23.45 -11.12 10.07
N GLY A 335 22.42 -11.16 10.91
CA GLY A 335 21.97 -12.33 11.62
C GLY A 335 21.32 -13.41 10.76
N ASN A 336 21.24 -14.63 11.30
CA ASN A 336 20.44 -15.70 10.70
C ASN A 336 18.98 -15.27 10.54
N ARG A 337 18.44 -15.38 9.33
CA ARG A 337 17.10 -14.89 8.96
C ARG A 337 15.96 -15.43 9.83
N ALA A 338 16.02 -16.71 10.20
CA ALA A 338 15.00 -17.29 11.08
C ALA A 338 15.11 -16.73 12.50
N VAL A 339 16.32 -16.50 12.99
CA VAL A 339 16.57 -15.89 14.31
C VAL A 339 16.14 -14.43 14.32
N THR A 340 16.48 -13.64 13.31
CA THR A 340 16.10 -12.23 13.24
C THR A 340 14.58 -12.05 13.08
N LEU A 341 13.91 -12.92 12.30
CA LEU A 341 12.46 -12.99 12.25
C LEU A 341 11.85 -13.28 13.62
N ALA A 342 12.36 -14.31 14.33
CA ALA A 342 11.86 -14.67 15.66
C ALA A 342 12.11 -13.53 16.66
N ARG A 343 13.30 -12.92 16.67
CA ARG A 343 13.61 -11.77 17.52
C ARG A 343 12.63 -10.62 17.28
N SER A 344 12.34 -10.27 16.03
CA SER A 344 11.36 -9.21 15.73
C SER A 344 9.94 -9.61 16.11
N LEU A 345 9.54 -10.85 15.81
CA LEU A 345 8.18 -11.34 16.09
C LEU A 345 7.82 -11.30 17.59
N PHE A 346 8.80 -11.59 18.46
CA PHE A 346 8.64 -11.60 19.90
C PHE A 346 9.21 -10.34 20.59
N ALA A 347 9.56 -9.30 19.84
CA ALA A 347 9.99 -8.03 20.38
C ALA A 347 8.81 -7.16 20.83
N HIS A 348 9.10 -6.12 21.62
CA HIS A 348 8.18 -5.01 21.81
C HIS A 348 7.98 -4.27 20.48
N THR A 349 6.72 -3.90 20.17
CA THR A 349 6.41 -3.12 18.96
C THR A 349 7.09 -1.76 19.06
N SER A 350 7.96 -1.44 18.10
CA SER A 350 8.80 -0.25 18.16
C SER A 350 9.30 0.19 16.78
N ASN A 351 9.53 1.49 16.63
CA ASN A 351 10.20 2.10 15.47
C ASN A 351 11.62 2.61 15.81
N THR A 352 12.30 1.99 16.74
CA THR A 352 13.70 2.33 17.10
C THR A 352 14.69 1.68 16.13
N PHE A 353 15.92 2.21 16.09
CA PHE A 353 17.03 1.61 15.34
C PHE A 353 17.74 0.53 16.14
N THR A 354 17.54 0.48 17.45
CA THR A 354 18.06 -0.54 18.36
C THR A 354 16.98 -1.54 18.71
N HIS A 355 17.36 -2.80 18.98
CA HIS A 355 16.39 -3.83 19.33
C HIS A 355 15.71 -3.53 20.68
N PRO A 356 14.37 -3.45 20.74
CA PRO A 356 13.64 -2.99 21.94
C PRO A 356 13.51 -4.05 23.05
N GLY A 357 14.15 -5.22 22.90
CA GLY A 357 14.01 -6.34 23.82
C GLY A 357 12.86 -7.29 23.46
N LEU A 358 12.86 -8.45 24.09
CA LEU A 358 11.85 -9.49 23.89
C LEU A 358 10.73 -9.38 24.93
N LYS A 359 9.53 -9.83 24.53
CA LYS A 359 8.35 -9.91 25.40
C LYS A 359 7.65 -11.27 25.29
N LEU A 360 6.83 -11.58 26.27
CA LEU A 360 5.94 -12.73 26.20
C LEU A 360 4.83 -12.49 25.18
N PRO A 361 4.43 -13.53 24.40
CA PRO A 361 3.29 -13.43 23.49
C PRO A 361 2.02 -12.96 24.24
N GLY A 362 1.37 -11.92 23.74
CA GLY A 362 0.19 -11.35 24.36
C GLY A 362 0.44 -10.23 25.37
N ALA A 363 1.67 -10.01 25.80
CA ALA A 363 2.01 -8.83 26.58
C ALA A 363 2.00 -7.58 25.69
N VAL A 364 1.41 -6.50 26.21
CA VAL A 364 1.41 -5.17 25.58
C VAL A 364 2.03 -4.18 26.55
N GLY A 365 3.18 -3.65 26.19
CA GLY A 365 3.90 -2.67 26.98
C GLY A 365 3.48 -1.21 26.70
N PRO A 366 3.93 -0.28 27.53
CA PRO A 366 3.71 1.16 27.30
C PRO A 366 4.26 1.59 25.93
N GLY A 367 3.53 2.44 25.22
CA GLY A 367 3.92 2.99 23.92
C GLY A 367 3.82 2.05 22.72
N GLU A 368 3.57 0.74 22.91
CA GLU A 368 3.50 -0.20 21.78
C GLU A 368 2.31 0.07 20.85
N VAL A 369 1.20 0.57 21.38
CA VAL A 369 0.02 0.93 20.58
C VAL A 369 0.35 2.11 19.68
N ASP A 370 1.02 3.13 20.21
CA ASP A 370 1.42 4.30 19.44
C ASP A 370 2.47 3.93 18.39
N ALA A 371 3.46 3.11 18.78
CA ALA A 371 4.46 2.59 17.84
C ALA A 371 3.84 1.77 16.71
N ALA A 372 2.79 0.98 16.98
CA ALA A 372 2.09 0.18 15.96
C ALA A 372 1.34 1.04 14.92
N GLY A 373 1.04 2.30 15.24
CA GLY A 373 0.44 3.27 14.32
C GLY A 373 1.45 3.94 13.39
N ILE A 374 2.75 3.82 13.64
CA ILE A 374 3.79 4.43 12.83
C ILE A 374 3.92 3.65 11.51
N PRO A 375 3.85 4.31 10.34
CA PRO A 375 3.89 3.63 9.03
C PRO A 375 5.16 2.80 8.76
N ASP A 376 6.26 3.13 9.44
CA ASP A 376 7.58 2.52 9.29
C ASP A 376 8.00 1.67 10.52
N THR A 377 7.05 1.11 11.27
CA THR A 377 7.33 0.29 12.45
C THR A 377 8.30 -0.85 12.12
N ARG A 378 9.47 -0.85 12.76
CA ARG A 378 10.57 -1.77 12.47
C ARG A 378 10.39 -3.13 13.14
N TYR A 379 10.20 -3.16 14.45
CA TYR A 379 10.09 -4.40 15.23
C TYR A 379 8.65 -4.69 15.59
N ALA A 380 8.27 -5.98 15.57
CA ALA A 380 6.89 -6.45 15.80
C ALA A 380 5.85 -5.64 15.00
N GLY A 381 6.17 -5.22 13.77
CA GLY A 381 5.37 -4.30 12.97
C GLY A 381 4.01 -4.83 12.50
N PHE A 382 3.69 -6.11 12.76
CA PHE A 382 2.32 -6.63 12.61
C PHE A 382 1.43 -6.33 13.84
N GLY A 383 1.93 -5.55 14.80
CA GLY A 383 1.20 -5.11 15.96
C GLY A 383 1.45 -5.92 17.23
N PRO A 384 1.10 -5.37 18.40
CA PRO A 384 1.56 -5.84 19.70
C PRO A 384 1.10 -7.25 20.09
N LEU A 385 -0.05 -7.74 19.55
CA LEU A 385 -0.59 -9.07 19.83
C LEU A 385 -0.32 -10.10 18.72
N PHE A 386 0.38 -9.73 17.66
CA PHE A 386 0.58 -10.63 16.52
C PHE A 386 1.38 -11.89 16.89
N SER A 387 2.37 -11.80 17.81
CA SER A 387 3.12 -12.96 18.30
C SER A 387 2.20 -14.00 18.97
N LEU A 388 1.21 -13.57 19.76
CA LEU A 388 0.22 -14.47 20.35
C LEU A 388 -0.65 -15.15 19.28
N ALA A 389 -1.14 -14.37 18.30
CA ALA A 389 -1.91 -14.92 17.18
C ALA A 389 -1.10 -15.93 16.38
N PHE A 390 0.18 -15.68 16.16
CA PHE A 390 1.11 -16.59 15.48
C PHE A 390 1.27 -17.91 16.25
N CYS A 391 1.50 -17.86 17.57
CA CYS A 391 1.60 -19.04 18.41
C CYS A 391 0.30 -19.87 18.41
N ILE A 392 -0.87 -19.20 18.55
CA ILE A 392 -2.17 -19.87 18.49
C ILE A 392 -2.40 -20.50 17.11
N THR A 393 -1.95 -19.84 16.03
CA THR A 393 -2.03 -20.39 14.67
C THR A 393 -1.21 -21.66 14.52
N ALA A 394 0.00 -21.69 15.04
CA ALA A 394 0.84 -22.89 15.04
C ALA A 394 0.16 -24.06 15.77
N LEU A 395 -0.42 -23.79 16.95
CA LEU A 395 -1.19 -24.79 17.71
C LEU A 395 -2.46 -25.25 16.96
N ALA A 396 -3.16 -24.33 16.28
CA ALA A 396 -4.33 -24.68 15.48
C ALA A 396 -3.98 -25.59 14.29
N ILE A 397 -2.88 -25.33 13.60
CA ILE A 397 -2.36 -26.20 12.53
C ILE A 397 -2.01 -27.58 13.13
N LEU A 398 -1.28 -27.62 14.22
CA LEU A 398 -0.90 -28.88 14.89
C LEU A 398 -2.15 -29.68 15.26
N ALA A 399 -3.13 -29.07 15.91
CA ALA A 399 -4.40 -29.72 16.28
C ALA A 399 -5.22 -30.19 15.06
N ALA A 400 -5.09 -29.49 13.92
CA ALA A 400 -5.73 -29.89 12.67
C ALA A 400 -5.03 -31.10 12.02
N THR A 401 -3.70 -31.19 12.10
CA THR A 401 -2.91 -32.27 11.49
C THR A 401 -3.01 -33.59 12.23
N ILE A 402 -3.07 -33.58 13.57
CA ILE A 402 -3.15 -34.81 14.41
C ILE A 402 -4.38 -35.66 14.03
N LYS A 403 -5.51 -35.06 13.72
CA LYS A 403 -6.74 -35.78 13.34
C LYS A 403 -6.88 -36.05 11.83
N ARG A 404 -5.98 -35.52 10.99
CA ARG A 404 -6.06 -35.61 9.52
C ARG A 404 -5.34 -36.82 8.91
N ARG A 405 -5.33 -37.96 9.55
CA ARG A 405 -4.73 -39.18 8.98
C ARG A 405 -5.47 -39.71 7.73
N GLU A 406 -6.66 -39.19 7.43
CA GLU A 406 -7.45 -39.59 6.26
C GLU A 406 -7.63 -38.42 5.28
N ARG A 407 -7.24 -38.64 4.03
CA ARG A 407 -7.39 -37.88 2.76
C ARG A 407 -7.75 -36.39 2.89
N SER A 408 -6.75 -35.52 2.87
CA SER A 408 -7.01 -34.09 2.62
C SER A 408 -7.53 -33.89 1.20
N ASP A 409 -8.64 -33.14 1.07
CA ASP A 409 -9.19 -32.73 -0.23
C ASP A 409 -8.21 -31.81 -0.99
N GLN A 410 -8.35 -31.76 -2.32
CA GLN A 410 -7.47 -30.96 -3.17
C GLN A 410 -7.40 -29.47 -2.75
N PRO A 411 -8.50 -28.78 -2.41
CA PRO A 411 -8.46 -27.40 -1.93
C PRO A 411 -7.63 -27.21 -0.66
N THR A 412 -7.67 -28.16 0.27
CA THR A 412 -6.88 -28.09 1.48
C THR A 412 -5.39 -28.28 1.21
N ARG A 413 -5.01 -29.21 0.30
CA ARG A 413 -3.61 -29.39 -0.09
C ARG A 413 -3.06 -28.13 -0.75
N LEU A 414 -3.80 -27.52 -1.67
CA LEU A 414 -3.43 -26.26 -2.30
C LEU A 414 -3.21 -25.16 -1.27
N LEU A 415 -4.14 -25.00 -0.33
CA LEU A 415 -4.05 -24.00 0.73
C LEU A 415 -2.77 -24.19 1.58
N LEU A 416 -2.50 -25.42 2.02
CA LEU A 416 -1.30 -25.73 2.82
C LEU A 416 -0.02 -25.52 2.01
N THR A 417 0.00 -25.88 0.73
CA THR A 417 1.15 -25.62 -0.16
C THR A 417 1.41 -24.13 -0.31
N LEU A 418 0.37 -23.32 -0.50
CA LEU A 418 0.52 -21.87 -0.58
C LEU A 418 0.97 -21.25 0.75
N ILE A 419 0.44 -21.70 1.88
CA ILE A 419 0.92 -21.26 3.22
C ILE A 419 2.40 -21.57 3.38
N GLY A 420 2.81 -22.81 3.07
CA GLY A 420 4.23 -23.21 3.12
C GLY A 420 5.10 -22.36 2.18
N TYR A 421 4.63 -22.08 0.99
CA TYR A 421 5.32 -21.20 0.04
C TYR A 421 5.46 -19.76 0.58
N LEU A 422 4.41 -19.18 1.14
CA LEU A 422 4.46 -17.83 1.74
C LEU A 422 5.42 -17.78 2.95
N MET A 423 5.43 -18.82 3.76
CA MET A 423 6.41 -18.95 4.88
C MET A 423 7.84 -19.03 4.35
N LEU A 424 8.07 -19.80 3.28
CA LEU A 424 9.38 -19.86 2.62
C LEU A 424 9.80 -18.48 2.10
N LEU A 425 8.91 -17.77 1.40
CA LEU A 425 9.20 -16.41 0.92
C LEU A 425 9.55 -15.45 2.06
N THR A 426 8.86 -15.57 3.21
CA THR A 426 9.20 -14.82 4.41
C THR A 426 10.62 -15.11 4.90
N LEU A 427 11.01 -16.38 4.99
CA LEU A 427 12.31 -16.80 5.53
C LEU A 427 13.49 -16.50 4.58
N VAL A 428 13.27 -16.53 3.26
CA VAL A 428 14.33 -16.22 2.30
C VAL A 428 14.53 -14.71 2.06
N HIS A 429 13.62 -13.86 2.53
CA HIS A 429 13.74 -12.42 2.39
C HIS A 429 14.99 -11.88 3.11
N ALA A 430 15.63 -10.83 2.55
CA ALA A 430 16.83 -10.24 3.14
C ALA A 430 16.58 -9.60 4.52
N ALA A 431 15.39 -9.00 4.71
CA ALA A 431 14.97 -8.38 5.98
C ALA A 431 13.66 -9.01 6.49
N PRO A 432 13.66 -10.29 6.95
CA PRO A 432 12.43 -10.97 7.38
C PRO A 432 11.89 -10.41 8.70
N TRP A 433 12.72 -9.69 9.44
CA TRP A 433 12.40 -9.05 10.70
C TRP A 433 11.50 -7.80 10.54
N TRP A 434 11.39 -7.21 9.35
CA TRP A 434 10.65 -5.98 9.12
C TRP A 434 9.30 -6.27 8.43
N ALA A 435 8.20 -6.08 9.15
CA ALA A 435 6.86 -6.47 8.71
C ALA A 435 6.45 -5.91 7.35
N ARG A 436 6.85 -4.67 7.00
CA ARG A 436 6.52 -4.05 5.72
C ARG A 436 7.17 -4.74 4.52
N TYR A 437 8.26 -5.49 4.73
CA TYR A 437 8.94 -6.26 3.68
C TYR A 437 8.51 -7.72 3.60
N VAL A 438 7.72 -8.23 4.54
CA VAL A 438 7.28 -9.63 4.54
C VAL A 438 5.76 -9.77 4.65
N PRO A 439 4.99 -9.20 3.67
CA PRO A 439 3.54 -9.28 3.65
C PRO A 439 3.03 -10.73 3.72
N PHE A 440 3.84 -11.67 3.25
CA PHE A 440 3.55 -13.10 3.17
C PHE A 440 3.21 -13.71 4.53
N LEU A 441 3.88 -13.28 5.60
CA LEU A 441 3.70 -13.84 6.94
C LEU A 441 2.29 -13.59 7.48
N TYR A 442 1.79 -12.36 7.37
CA TYR A 442 0.44 -12.04 7.85
C TYR A 442 -0.63 -12.79 7.05
N ILE A 443 -0.48 -12.84 5.72
CA ILE A 443 -1.38 -13.57 4.82
C ILE A 443 -1.37 -15.06 5.17
N ALA A 444 -0.19 -15.67 5.40
CA ALA A 444 -0.06 -17.06 5.77
C ALA A 444 -0.78 -17.38 7.08
N VAL A 445 -0.63 -16.52 8.11
CA VAL A 445 -1.30 -16.66 9.42
C VAL A 445 -2.82 -16.62 9.26
N VAL A 446 -3.36 -15.63 8.54
CA VAL A 446 -4.81 -15.52 8.32
C VAL A 446 -5.33 -16.74 7.55
N LEU A 447 -4.67 -17.14 6.46
CA LEU A 447 -5.08 -18.30 5.67
C LEU A 447 -5.00 -19.61 6.47
N ALA A 448 -4.00 -19.76 7.34
CA ALA A 448 -3.85 -20.92 8.21
C ALA A 448 -4.98 -21.01 9.26
N LEU A 449 -5.35 -19.88 9.86
CA LEU A 449 -6.52 -19.82 10.75
C LEU A 449 -7.81 -20.18 10.01
N LEU A 450 -8.04 -19.61 8.83
CA LEU A 450 -9.23 -19.92 8.02
C LEU A 450 -9.27 -21.39 7.60
N GLY A 451 -8.13 -21.98 7.26
CA GLY A 451 -8.00 -23.40 6.95
C GLY A 451 -8.28 -24.31 8.16
N SER A 452 -7.76 -23.93 9.33
CA SER A 452 -7.99 -24.65 10.59
C SER A 452 -9.44 -24.54 11.08
N TRP A 453 -10.12 -23.44 10.77
CA TRP A 453 -11.56 -23.28 11.07
C TRP A 453 -12.46 -24.27 10.33
N ARG A 454 -12.02 -24.77 9.16
CA ARG A 454 -12.71 -25.83 8.42
C ARG A 454 -12.45 -27.22 8.95
N SER A 455 -11.47 -27.41 9.83
CA SER A 455 -11.09 -28.71 10.34
C SER A 455 -12.28 -29.38 11.07
N PRO A 456 -12.44 -30.71 10.96
CA PRO A 456 -13.38 -31.46 11.79
C PRO A 456 -12.97 -31.48 13.27
N SER A 457 -11.70 -31.18 13.57
CA SER A 457 -11.14 -31.12 14.93
C SER A 457 -11.71 -29.94 15.70
N LEU A 458 -12.44 -30.20 16.80
CA LEU A 458 -12.95 -29.14 17.67
C LEU A 458 -11.82 -28.26 18.27
N PRO A 459 -10.71 -28.83 18.79
CA PRO A 459 -9.58 -28.01 19.24
C PRO A 459 -9.02 -27.10 18.17
N ALA A 460 -8.84 -27.60 16.93
CA ALA A 460 -8.35 -26.76 15.82
C ALA A 460 -9.28 -25.60 15.51
N ARG A 461 -10.60 -25.83 15.52
CA ARG A 461 -11.60 -24.78 15.31
C ARG A 461 -11.62 -23.74 16.42
N SER A 462 -11.56 -24.20 17.68
CA SER A 462 -11.56 -23.30 18.84
C SER A 462 -10.31 -22.43 18.86
N LEU A 463 -9.12 -23.02 18.62
CA LEU A 463 -7.87 -22.27 18.49
C LEU A 463 -7.91 -21.30 17.32
N SER A 464 -8.48 -21.70 16.18
CA SER A 464 -8.66 -20.81 15.03
C SER A 464 -9.50 -19.59 15.35
N ILE A 465 -10.65 -19.78 16.02
CA ILE A 465 -11.52 -18.68 16.45
C ILE A 465 -10.77 -17.78 17.44
N ALA A 466 -10.08 -18.35 18.42
CA ALA A 466 -9.28 -17.59 19.38
C ALA A 466 -8.18 -16.77 18.69
N GLY A 467 -7.44 -17.36 17.74
CA GLY A 467 -6.43 -16.66 16.95
C GLY A 467 -7.01 -15.50 16.13
N MET A 468 -8.18 -15.70 15.49
CA MET A 468 -8.85 -14.62 14.75
C MET A 468 -9.36 -13.51 15.67
N LEU A 469 -9.85 -13.82 16.87
CA LEU A 469 -10.21 -12.81 17.86
C LEU A 469 -9.00 -12.01 18.34
N VAL A 470 -7.88 -12.68 18.60
CA VAL A 470 -6.61 -12.00 18.94
C VAL A 470 -6.17 -11.09 17.80
N LEU A 471 -6.25 -11.54 16.53
CA LEU A 471 -5.95 -10.67 15.37
C LEU A 471 -6.91 -9.49 15.29
N ALA A 472 -8.20 -9.68 15.54
CA ALA A 472 -9.18 -8.59 15.52
C ALA A 472 -8.89 -7.54 16.60
N VAL A 473 -8.55 -7.97 17.82
CA VAL A 473 -8.11 -7.07 18.91
C VAL A 473 -6.81 -6.36 18.51
N ASN A 474 -5.84 -7.10 17.95
CA ASN A 474 -4.58 -6.52 17.47
C ASN A 474 -4.82 -5.44 16.40
N VAL A 475 -5.71 -5.68 15.44
CA VAL A 475 -6.13 -4.70 14.44
C VAL A 475 -6.74 -3.47 15.12
N GLY A 476 -7.59 -3.66 16.13
CA GLY A 476 -8.15 -2.54 16.91
C GLY A 476 -7.08 -1.68 17.60
N LEU A 477 -6.06 -2.30 18.20
CA LEU A 477 -4.93 -1.59 18.80
C LEU A 477 -4.11 -0.83 17.76
N VAL A 478 -3.83 -1.45 16.60
CA VAL A 478 -3.15 -0.77 15.49
C VAL A 478 -3.97 0.40 14.97
N MET A 479 -5.28 0.25 14.77
CA MET A 479 -6.18 1.34 14.37
C MET A 479 -6.17 2.50 15.37
N GLN A 480 -6.12 2.21 16.67
CA GLN A 480 -5.98 3.22 17.71
C GLN A 480 -4.65 3.98 17.58
N GLY A 481 -3.55 3.27 17.36
CA GLY A 481 -2.23 3.87 17.12
C GLY A 481 -2.23 4.73 15.85
N VAL A 482 -2.79 4.22 14.75
CA VAL A 482 -2.92 4.94 13.47
C VAL A 482 -3.76 6.21 13.64
N HIS A 483 -4.90 6.11 14.35
CA HIS A 483 -5.72 7.29 14.63
C HIS A 483 -4.95 8.36 15.39
N ARG A 484 -4.24 7.99 16.46
CA ARG A 484 -3.40 8.93 17.23
C ARG A 484 -2.30 9.54 16.37
N TYR A 485 -1.57 8.70 15.62
CA TYR A 485 -0.52 9.15 14.72
C TYR A 485 -1.04 10.14 13.68
N THR A 486 -2.13 9.77 12.98
CA THR A 486 -2.70 10.58 11.90
C THR A 486 -3.31 11.87 12.42
N HIS A 487 -4.05 11.81 13.53
CA HIS A 487 -4.71 12.97 14.10
C HIS A 487 -3.69 13.96 14.67
N GLN A 488 -2.76 13.49 15.51
CA GLN A 488 -1.78 14.37 16.15
C GLN A 488 -0.72 14.87 15.17
N ALA A 489 -0.25 14.01 14.27
CA ALA A 489 0.84 14.36 13.36
C ALA A 489 0.39 15.11 12.10
N ALA A 490 -0.82 14.86 11.60
CA ALA A 490 -1.24 15.36 10.31
C ALA A 490 -2.36 16.42 10.40
N VAL A 491 -3.29 16.30 11.34
CA VAL A 491 -4.45 17.20 11.42
C VAL A 491 -4.17 18.40 12.33
N GLU A 492 -3.84 18.14 13.60
CA GLU A 492 -3.62 19.22 14.57
C GLU A 492 -2.45 20.10 14.16
N SER A 493 -1.38 19.48 13.71
CA SER A 493 -0.17 20.18 13.33
C SER A 493 -0.35 21.08 12.11
N ALA A 494 -1.01 20.61 11.06
CA ALA A 494 -1.24 21.42 9.86
C ALA A 494 -2.15 22.62 10.17
N ALA A 495 -3.24 22.37 10.91
CA ALA A 495 -4.17 23.44 11.28
C ALA A 495 -3.51 24.53 12.14
N ASP A 496 -2.64 24.16 13.08
CA ASP A 496 -1.94 25.11 13.95
C ASP A 496 -0.98 26.02 13.16
N VAL A 497 -0.23 25.48 12.18
CA VAL A 497 0.67 26.29 11.35
C VAL A 497 -0.10 27.18 10.39
N ASP A 498 -1.11 26.63 9.73
CA ASP A 498 -1.93 27.43 8.83
C ASP A 498 -2.59 28.60 9.56
N ALA A 499 -3.05 28.39 10.81
CA ALA A 499 -3.59 29.45 11.65
C ALA A 499 -2.54 30.51 12.01
N VAL A 500 -1.34 30.06 12.43
CA VAL A 500 -0.25 30.98 12.80
C VAL A 500 0.24 31.76 11.59
N VAL A 501 0.43 31.12 10.44
CA VAL A 501 0.84 31.81 9.22
C VAL A 501 -0.23 32.79 8.77
N LYS A 502 -1.50 32.41 8.70
CA LYS A 502 -2.61 33.31 8.35
C LYS A 502 -2.73 34.52 9.29
N GLN A 503 -2.46 34.34 10.57
CA GLN A 503 -2.53 35.41 11.56
C GLN A 503 -1.38 36.42 11.43
N HIS A 504 -0.18 35.98 11.08
CA HIS A 504 1.04 36.79 11.07
C HIS A 504 1.51 37.18 9.65
N TRP A 505 1.01 36.52 8.62
CA TRP A 505 1.40 36.80 7.23
C TRP A 505 0.88 38.17 6.77
N ARG A 506 1.79 38.95 6.19
CA ARG A 506 1.49 40.20 5.49
C ARG A 506 1.94 40.08 4.06
N SER A 507 1.13 40.50 3.11
CA SER A 507 1.34 40.35 1.67
C SER A 507 2.58 41.08 1.12
N ASP A 508 3.13 42.03 1.88
CA ASP A 508 4.36 42.76 1.56
C ASP A 508 5.65 42.07 2.01
N ASN A 509 5.54 40.95 2.75
CA ASN A 509 6.67 40.25 3.31
C ASN A 509 6.97 38.94 2.57
N THR A 510 8.25 38.54 2.57
CA THR A 510 8.65 37.21 2.09
C THR A 510 8.53 36.18 3.22
N LEU A 511 7.82 35.11 2.97
CA LEU A 511 7.72 33.95 3.87
C LEU A 511 8.95 33.07 3.69
N ILE A 512 9.82 32.97 4.69
CA ILE A 512 10.97 32.08 4.67
C ILE A 512 10.61 30.77 5.36
N VAL A 513 10.62 29.67 4.58
CA VAL A 513 10.39 28.32 5.08
C VAL A 513 11.71 27.67 5.41
N GLN A 514 12.01 27.51 6.70
CA GLN A 514 13.21 26.81 7.17
C GLN A 514 12.87 25.36 7.49
N ALA A 515 13.50 24.44 6.80
CA ALA A 515 13.23 23.00 6.97
C ALA A 515 14.42 22.14 6.54
N PRO A 516 14.53 20.89 7.07
CA PRO A 516 15.40 19.88 6.49
C PRO A 516 14.99 19.55 5.05
N GLN A 517 15.97 19.17 4.23
CA GLN A 517 15.75 18.94 2.79
C GLN A 517 14.63 17.94 2.49
N PHE A 518 14.47 16.88 3.28
CA PHE A 518 13.47 15.85 3.02
C PHE A 518 12.01 16.31 3.15
N VAL A 519 11.74 17.42 3.85
CA VAL A 519 10.40 18.03 3.93
C VAL A 519 10.33 19.36 3.18
N GLY A 520 11.45 19.87 2.67
CA GLY A 520 11.54 21.19 2.05
C GLY A 520 10.56 21.39 0.90
N PHE A 521 10.49 20.43 -0.03
CA PHE A 521 9.51 20.48 -1.12
C PHE A 521 8.08 20.58 -0.61
N SER A 522 7.68 19.67 0.27
CA SER A 522 6.30 19.60 0.78
C SER A 522 5.89 20.86 1.52
N ALA A 523 6.81 21.42 2.33
CA ALA A 523 6.55 22.64 3.08
C ALA A 523 6.38 23.84 2.14
N VAL A 524 7.30 24.04 1.20
CA VAL A 524 7.22 25.16 0.24
C VAL A 524 6.02 25.02 -0.68
N TYR A 525 5.72 23.81 -1.16
CA TYR A 525 4.54 23.55 -1.98
C TYR A 525 3.25 23.88 -1.23
N HIS A 526 3.14 23.47 0.04
CA HIS A 526 1.99 23.75 0.87
C HIS A 526 1.75 25.28 0.99
N PHE A 527 2.78 26.05 1.36
CA PHE A 527 2.62 27.49 1.53
C PHE A 527 2.38 28.22 0.20
N SER A 528 3.08 27.84 -0.87
CA SER A 528 2.95 28.55 -2.15
C SER A 528 1.71 28.16 -2.96
N LYS A 529 1.31 26.89 -2.97
CA LYS A 529 0.19 26.40 -3.81
C LYS A 529 -1.09 26.12 -3.03
N VAL A 530 -1.01 25.61 -1.80
CA VAL A 530 -2.22 25.30 -1.01
C VAL A 530 -2.71 26.51 -0.25
N MET A 531 -1.79 27.32 0.30
CA MET A 531 -2.12 28.58 0.99
C MET A 531 -2.07 29.83 0.08
N GLU A 532 -1.65 29.65 -1.17
CA GLU A 532 -1.59 30.73 -2.18
C GLU A 532 -0.75 31.95 -1.74
N ILE A 533 0.40 31.71 -1.09
CA ILE A 533 1.32 32.76 -0.69
C ILE A 533 2.30 33.04 -1.83
N ASP A 534 2.26 34.24 -2.41
CA ASP A 534 3.02 34.64 -3.59
C ASP A 534 4.53 34.69 -3.37
N SER A 535 4.99 35.05 -2.18
CA SER A 535 6.43 35.21 -1.87
C SER A 535 6.87 34.20 -0.82
N VAL A 536 7.28 33.00 -1.25
CA VAL A 536 7.80 31.93 -0.40
C VAL A 536 9.26 31.62 -0.80
N GLN A 537 10.16 31.60 0.18
CA GLN A 537 11.55 31.19 0.00
C GLN A 537 11.90 30.02 0.90
N TYR A 538 12.69 29.09 0.39
CA TYR A 538 13.21 27.96 1.17
C TYR A 538 14.61 28.27 1.70
N GLN A 539 14.84 27.94 2.97
CA GLN A 539 16.15 27.93 3.59
C GLN A 539 16.41 26.59 4.27
N TYR A 540 17.48 25.93 3.85
CA TYR A 540 17.92 24.69 4.51
C TYR A 540 18.36 24.96 5.96
N VAL A 541 17.86 24.14 6.87
CA VAL A 541 18.25 24.13 8.27
C VAL A 541 18.43 22.69 8.73
N PRO A 542 19.58 22.30 9.33
CA PRO A 542 19.75 20.97 9.89
C PRO A 542 18.75 20.70 11.03
N LEU A 543 18.42 19.41 11.21
CA LEU A 543 17.62 18.97 12.35
C LEU A 543 18.25 19.41 13.67
N GLY A 544 17.47 20.05 14.56
CA GLY A 544 17.92 20.47 15.89
C GLY A 544 18.68 21.78 15.96
N SER A 545 18.81 22.55 14.86
CA SER A 545 19.44 23.89 14.91
C SER A 545 18.48 24.95 15.41
N ASP A 546 18.98 25.91 16.19
CA ASP A 546 18.26 27.14 16.52
C ASP A 546 18.18 28.06 15.29
N SER A 547 16.97 28.49 14.96
CA SER A 547 16.71 29.36 13.81
C SER A 547 15.68 30.43 14.18
N CYS A 548 15.62 31.51 13.41
CA CYS A 548 14.56 32.51 13.54
C CYS A 548 13.21 31.84 13.30
N GLY A 549 12.17 32.05 14.09
CA GLY A 549 10.90 31.51 13.72
C GLY A 549 9.76 31.78 14.66
N ILE A 550 8.57 31.73 14.12
CA ILE A 550 7.36 31.51 14.88
C ILE A 550 7.44 30.07 15.37
N ASP A 551 7.59 29.87 16.68
CA ASP A 551 7.67 28.55 17.29
C ASP A 551 6.37 27.76 17.04
N ALA A 552 6.37 26.94 16.01
CA ALA A 552 5.34 25.94 15.77
C ALA A 552 5.78 24.62 16.42
N ASP A 553 5.72 24.54 17.74
CA ASP A 553 6.31 23.45 18.55
C ASP A 553 5.42 22.18 18.61
N ARG A 554 4.51 21.98 17.64
CA ARG A 554 3.52 20.90 17.70
C ARG A 554 3.40 20.13 16.39
N GLY A 555 3.81 18.86 16.40
CA GLY A 555 3.58 17.88 15.33
C GLY A 555 4.80 17.46 14.53
N TYR A 556 4.82 16.20 14.04
CA TYR A 556 6.01 15.59 13.45
C TYR A 556 6.48 16.28 12.16
N TRP A 557 5.56 16.69 11.29
CA TRP A 557 5.88 17.41 10.06
C TRP A 557 6.30 18.85 10.35
N ILE A 558 5.66 19.49 11.29
CA ILE A 558 5.75 20.91 11.64
C ILE A 558 6.84 21.19 12.69
N ARG A 559 7.16 20.22 13.55
CA ARG A 559 8.36 20.32 14.41
C ARG A 559 9.65 20.48 13.61
N LEU A 560 9.63 20.16 12.32
CA LEU A 560 10.77 20.25 11.42
C LEU A 560 10.72 21.49 10.52
N VAL A 561 9.59 22.18 10.44
CA VAL A 561 9.38 23.34 9.59
C VAL A 561 9.23 24.57 10.48
N ARG A 562 10.09 25.56 10.27
CA ARG A 562 10.01 26.87 10.90
C ARG A 562 9.71 27.92 9.86
N VAL A 563 8.89 28.88 10.23
CA VAL A 563 8.45 29.92 9.32
C VAL A 563 8.87 31.28 9.87
N CYS A 564 9.59 32.05 9.07
CA CYS A 564 10.04 33.38 9.40
C CYS A 564 9.47 34.39 8.41
N GLN A 565 9.26 35.62 8.86
CA GLN A 565 8.97 36.75 7.97
C GLN A 565 10.21 37.61 7.82
N ARG A 566 10.54 37.95 6.56
CA ARG A 566 11.56 38.95 6.26
C ARG A 566 10.84 40.21 5.81
N THR A 567 10.93 41.28 6.61
CA THR A 567 10.56 42.62 6.16
C THR A 567 11.47 43.04 5.03
N PRO A 568 10.97 43.77 4.04
CA PRO A 568 11.76 44.22 2.88
C PRO A 568 12.99 45.01 3.28
#